data_82476a02e3fadb88de32b080b3dd0a94
#
_entry.id   82476a02e3fadb88de32b080b3dd0a94
#
_cell.length_a   1.000
_cell.length_b   1.000
_cell.length_c   1.000
_cell.angle_alpha   90.00
_cell.angle_beta   90.00
_cell.angle_gamma   90.00
#
_symmetry.space_group_name_H-M   'P 1'
#
loop_
_entity.id
_entity.type
_entity.pdbx_description
1 polymer ?
#
loop_
_entity_poly.entity_id
_entity_poly.type
_entity_poly.pdbx_seq_one_letter_code
_entity_poly.pdbx_strand_id
1 'polypeptide(L)'
;MMHRLPRGSCGLDFGCGPGPTLSVMFEESGYPMAIYDPFYAADESVLENDYDFVTATEVIEHVQRPKQSLKRMWRCVKAGGYLGIMTQLVIDQDAFAKWHYKDDETHICFYSQATFGWIARQWETEPVFVGHGVIIFQKPKCSRSMAPSPKLSHTSSNMEDDATSFHHCSE
;
A
#
# COMPACT_ATOMS: atom_id res chain seq x y z
N MET A 1 4.78 -7.57 -13.60
CA MET A 1 4.48 -7.94 -12.20
C MET A 1 5.18 -9.25 -11.82
N MET A 2 4.90 -10.38 -12.47
CA MET A 2 5.37 -11.74 -12.11
C MET A 2 6.87 -11.85 -11.84
N HIS A 3 7.74 -11.20 -12.64
CA HIS A 3 9.20 -11.22 -12.42
C HIS A 3 9.68 -10.64 -11.07
N ARG A 4 8.81 -9.94 -10.35
CA ARG A 4 9.08 -9.34 -9.03
C ARG A 4 8.59 -10.21 -7.88
N LEU A 5 7.79 -11.23 -8.17
CA LEU A 5 7.09 -12.03 -7.17
C LEU A 5 7.81 -13.37 -6.95
N PRO A 6 8.02 -13.80 -5.69
CA PRO A 6 8.35 -15.17 -5.39
C PRO A 6 7.27 -16.13 -5.93
N ARG A 7 7.65 -17.35 -6.28
CA ARG A 7 6.68 -18.37 -6.70
C ARG A 7 5.69 -18.66 -5.56
N GLY A 8 4.40 -18.82 -5.91
CA GLY A 8 3.34 -19.09 -4.95
C GLY A 8 2.89 -17.87 -4.14
N SER A 9 3.33 -16.65 -4.51
CA SER A 9 2.79 -15.43 -3.93
C SER A 9 1.29 -15.34 -4.17
N CYS A 10 0.53 -14.95 -3.12
CA CYS A 10 -0.93 -14.78 -3.21
C CYS A 10 -1.29 -13.36 -3.63
N GLY A 11 -2.19 -13.23 -4.59
CA GLY A 11 -2.65 -11.96 -5.13
C GLY A 11 -4.13 -11.67 -4.90
N LEU A 12 -4.48 -10.39 -5.04
CA LEU A 12 -5.87 -9.92 -5.14
C LEU A 12 -6.04 -9.15 -6.45
N ASP A 13 -7.05 -9.52 -7.23
CA ASP A 13 -7.49 -8.74 -8.39
C ASP A 13 -8.66 -7.86 -7.97
N PHE A 14 -8.38 -6.56 -7.79
CA PHE A 14 -9.34 -5.56 -7.34
C PHE A 14 -10.02 -4.91 -8.55
N GLY A 15 -11.33 -5.11 -8.68
CA GLY A 15 -12.10 -4.70 -9.85
C GLY A 15 -11.94 -5.72 -10.98
N CYS A 16 -12.13 -7.01 -10.67
CA CYS A 16 -11.93 -8.11 -11.61
C CYS A 16 -12.93 -8.14 -12.78
N GLY A 17 -14.04 -7.37 -12.68
CA GLY A 17 -15.10 -7.36 -13.66
C GLY A 17 -15.84 -8.70 -13.82
N PRO A 18 -16.65 -8.83 -14.89
CA PRO A 18 -17.47 -10.04 -15.11
C PRO A 18 -16.66 -11.24 -15.62
N GLY A 19 -15.43 -11.01 -16.12
CA GLY A 19 -14.56 -12.06 -16.65
C GLY A 19 -13.14 -11.89 -16.11
N PRO A 20 -12.80 -12.51 -14.96
CA PRO A 20 -11.55 -12.26 -14.25
C PRO A 20 -10.32 -12.87 -14.93
N THR A 21 -10.06 -12.46 -16.18
CA THR A 21 -9.00 -13.02 -17.04
C THR A 21 -7.62 -12.86 -16.41
N LEU A 22 -7.37 -11.72 -15.76
CA LEU A 22 -6.05 -11.45 -15.16
C LEU A 22 -5.77 -12.43 -14.02
N SER A 23 -6.74 -12.69 -13.14
CA SER A 23 -6.58 -13.66 -12.05
C SER A 23 -6.35 -15.07 -12.59
N VAL A 24 -7.08 -15.50 -13.62
CA VAL A 24 -6.86 -16.80 -14.28
C VAL A 24 -5.43 -16.92 -14.81
N MET A 25 -4.91 -15.89 -15.50
CA MET A 25 -3.52 -15.90 -16.01
C MET A 25 -2.48 -16.00 -14.88
N PHE A 26 -2.73 -15.38 -13.73
CA PHE A 26 -1.86 -15.53 -12.57
C PHE A 26 -1.94 -16.93 -11.97
N GLU A 27 -3.14 -17.50 -11.84
CA GLU A 27 -3.35 -18.85 -11.33
C GLU A 27 -2.69 -19.92 -12.21
N GLU A 28 -2.83 -19.82 -13.54
CA GLU A 28 -2.13 -20.70 -14.51
C GLU A 28 -0.60 -20.57 -14.40
N SER A 29 -0.12 -19.41 -13.93
CA SER A 29 1.31 -19.17 -13.66
C SER A 29 1.76 -19.59 -12.26
N GLY A 30 0.85 -20.19 -11.46
CA GLY A 30 1.14 -20.70 -10.11
C GLY A 30 1.05 -19.66 -8.99
N TYR A 31 0.27 -18.60 -9.19
CA TYR A 31 0.00 -17.56 -8.20
C TYR A 31 -1.47 -17.62 -7.77
N PRO A 32 -1.80 -18.10 -6.55
CA PRO A 32 -3.18 -18.10 -6.06
C PRO A 32 -3.76 -16.69 -6.03
N MET A 33 -5.01 -16.53 -6.50
CA MET A 33 -5.68 -15.26 -6.60
C MET A 33 -6.99 -15.22 -5.82
N ALA A 34 -7.21 -14.14 -5.08
CA ALA A 34 -8.54 -13.68 -4.68
C ALA A 34 -9.03 -12.65 -5.71
N ILE A 35 -10.34 -12.53 -5.83
CA ILE A 35 -10.98 -11.54 -6.70
C ILE A 35 -11.95 -10.70 -5.90
N TYR A 36 -12.05 -9.43 -6.25
CA TYR A 36 -13.04 -8.52 -5.70
C TYR A 36 -13.58 -7.60 -6.80
N ASP A 37 -14.88 -7.47 -6.87
CA ASP A 37 -15.56 -6.48 -7.69
C ASP A 37 -16.91 -6.14 -7.06
N PRO A 38 -17.28 -4.86 -6.89
CA PRO A 38 -18.52 -4.49 -6.20
C PRO A 38 -19.79 -4.98 -6.90
N PHE A 39 -19.72 -5.34 -8.19
CA PHE A 39 -20.84 -5.78 -9.00
C PHE A 39 -20.83 -7.27 -9.34
N TYR A 40 -19.63 -7.86 -9.48
CA TYR A 40 -19.45 -9.21 -10.02
C TYR A 40 -18.87 -10.20 -9.01
N ALA A 41 -18.15 -9.73 -7.99
CA ALA A 41 -17.52 -10.53 -6.94
C ALA A 41 -17.50 -9.74 -5.62
N ALA A 42 -18.68 -9.46 -5.06
CA ALA A 42 -18.91 -8.51 -3.98
C ALA A 42 -18.60 -9.05 -2.57
N ASP A 43 -17.68 -10.03 -2.45
CA ASP A 43 -17.23 -10.52 -1.15
C ASP A 43 -16.21 -9.56 -0.53
N GLU A 44 -16.67 -8.68 0.35
CA GLU A 44 -15.82 -7.73 1.05
C GLU A 44 -14.84 -8.38 2.04
N SER A 45 -15.06 -9.63 2.45
CA SER A 45 -14.18 -10.32 3.39
C SER A 45 -12.77 -10.52 2.83
N VAL A 46 -12.62 -10.64 1.51
CA VAL A 46 -11.32 -10.72 0.85
C VAL A 46 -10.48 -9.47 1.05
N LEU A 47 -11.10 -8.33 1.29
CA LEU A 47 -10.42 -7.05 1.53
C LEU A 47 -9.92 -6.86 2.96
N GLU A 48 -10.21 -7.81 3.85
CA GLU A 48 -9.68 -7.84 5.21
C GLU A 48 -8.34 -8.60 5.29
N ASN A 49 -7.96 -9.29 4.20
CA ASN A 49 -6.73 -10.05 4.13
C ASN A 49 -5.56 -9.22 3.58
N ASP A 50 -4.35 -9.74 3.83
CA ASP A 50 -3.09 -9.20 3.30
C ASP A 50 -2.57 -10.09 2.17
N TYR A 51 -2.18 -9.48 1.05
CA TYR A 51 -1.69 -10.15 -0.15
C TYR A 51 -0.24 -9.75 -0.46
N ASP A 52 0.48 -10.65 -1.11
CA ASP A 52 1.84 -10.38 -1.59
C ASP A 52 1.81 -9.37 -2.75
N PHE A 53 0.70 -9.34 -3.48
CA PHE A 53 0.44 -8.32 -4.48
C PHE A 53 -1.06 -8.07 -4.67
N VAL A 54 -1.38 -6.86 -5.12
CA VAL A 54 -2.74 -6.45 -5.54
C VAL A 54 -2.65 -5.91 -6.96
N THR A 55 -3.61 -6.24 -7.80
CA THR A 55 -3.78 -5.68 -9.14
C THR A 55 -5.07 -4.88 -9.23
N ALA A 56 -5.07 -3.80 -10.01
CA ALA A 56 -6.25 -3.05 -10.40
C ALA A 56 -6.06 -2.58 -11.85
N THR A 57 -6.75 -3.23 -12.78
CA THR A 57 -6.58 -3.03 -14.22
C THR A 57 -7.84 -2.44 -14.82
N GLU A 58 -7.75 -1.22 -15.39
CA GLU A 58 -8.88 -0.44 -15.91
C GLU A 58 -9.99 -0.32 -14.84
N VAL A 59 -9.64 0.19 -13.65
CA VAL A 59 -10.53 0.29 -12.49
C VAL A 59 -10.56 1.69 -11.92
N ILE A 60 -9.39 2.30 -11.70
CA ILE A 60 -9.31 3.53 -10.90
C ILE A 60 -9.93 4.74 -11.61
N GLU A 61 -10.06 4.72 -12.92
CA GLU A 61 -10.74 5.72 -13.74
C GLU A 61 -12.26 5.71 -13.53
N HIS A 62 -12.83 4.58 -13.10
CA HIS A 62 -14.26 4.40 -12.89
C HIS A 62 -14.72 4.69 -11.46
N VAL A 63 -13.79 4.84 -10.49
CA VAL A 63 -14.17 4.92 -9.08
C VAL A 63 -14.54 6.35 -8.66
N GLN A 64 -15.70 6.51 -8.04
CA GLN A 64 -16.19 7.82 -7.56
C GLN A 64 -15.34 8.38 -6.40
N ARG A 65 -14.68 7.52 -5.64
CA ARG A 65 -13.89 7.89 -4.45
C ARG A 65 -12.47 7.35 -4.53
N PRO A 66 -11.65 7.84 -5.48
CA PRO A 66 -10.35 7.23 -5.79
C PRO A 66 -9.41 7.17 -4.59
N LYS A 67 -9.40 8.19 -3.73
CA LYS A 67 -8.60 8.19 -2.51
C LYS A 67 -8.94 7.03 -1.57
N GLN A 68 -10.23 6.70 -1.44
CA GLN A 68 -10.68 5.60 -0.57
C GLN A 68 -10.31 4.24 -1.18
N SER A 69 -10.56 4.06 -2.47
CA SER A 69 -10.26 2.82 -3.19
C SER A 69 -8.76 2.54 -3.22
N LEU A 70 -7.94 3.54 -3.52
CA LEU A 70 -6.47 3.43 -3.49
C LEU A 70 -5.96 3.09 -2.09
N LYS A 71 -6.51 3.73 -1.03
CA LYS A 71 -6.17 3.41 0.35
C LYS A 71 -6.57 1.97 0.72
N ARG A 72 -7.72 1.49 0.22
CA ARG A 72 -8.21 0.13 0.46
C ARG A 72 -7.29 -0.90 -0.19
N MET A 73 -6.94 -0.71 -1.47
CA MET A 73 -5.97 -1.55 -2.17
C MET A 73 -4.61 -1.57 -1.48
N TRP A 74 -4.09 -0.39 -1.10
CA TRP A 74 -2.80 -0.29 -0.42
C TRP A 74 -2.79 -1.00 0.94
N ARG A 75 -3.90 -0.98 1.67
CA ARG A 75 -4.03 -1.71 2.94
C ARG A 75 -3.89 -3.21 2.75
N CYS A 76 -4.50 -3.75 1.70
CA CYS A 76 -4.45 -5.17 1.37
C CYS A 76 -3.06 -5.67 0.92
N VAL A 77 -2.10 -4.78 0.65
CA VAL A 77 -0.73 -5.17 0.29
C VAL A 77 0.09 -5.42 1.54
N LYS A 78 0.77 -6.57 1.65
CA LYS A 78 1.74 -6.86 2.71
C LYS A 78 2.94 -5.92 2.68
N ALA A 79 3.61 -5.71 3.79
CA ALA A 79 4.89 -5.03 3.83
C ALA A 79 5.91 -5.74 2.91
N GLY A 80 6.52 -4.99 2.00
CA GLY A 80 7.41 -5.51 0.95
C GLY A 80 6.67 -6.03 -0.30
N GLY A 81 5.33 -6.12 -0.27
CA GLY A 81 4.50 -6.53 -1.40
C GLY A 81 4.31 -5.44 -2.45
N TYR A 82 3.48 -5.72 -3.45
CA TYR A 82 3.33 -4.84 -4.62
C TYR A 82 1.87 -4.49 -4.89
N LEU A 83 1.65 -3.23 -5.31
CA LEU A 83 0.41 -2.79 -5.95
C LEU A 83 0.69 -2.48 -7.41
N GLY A 84 0.01 -3.17 -8.32
CA GLY A 84 0.05 -2.90 -9.76
C GLY A 84 -1.26 -2.27 -10.21
N ILE A 85 -1.16 -1.10 -10.82
CA ILE A 85 -2.30 -0.38 -11.38
C ILE A 85 -2.08 -0.28 -12.89
N MET A 86 -3.14 -0.53 -13.67
CA MET A 86 -3.16 -0.23 -15.09
C MET A 86 -4.31 0.74 -15.38
N THR A 87 -3.99 1.86 -15.99
CA THR A 87 -4.92 2.87 -16.51
C THR A 87 -4.18 3.73 -17.53
N GLN A 88 -4.88 4.38 -18.44
CA GLN A 88 -4.23 5.29 -19.37
C GLN A 88 -3.84 6.60 -18.68
N LEU A 89 -2.68 7.15 -19.05
CA LEU A 89 -2.14 8.36 -18.43
C LEU A 89 -2.36 9.59 -19.29
N VAL A 90 -2.80 10.67 -18.66
CA VAL A 90 -2.81 12.00 -19.25
C VAL A 90 -1.37 12.44 -19.53
N ILE A 91 -1.07 12.82 -20.74
CA ILE A 91 0.25 13.32 -21.16
C ILE A 91 0.33 14.84 -20.96
N ASP A 92 -0.54 15.57 -21.65
CA ASP A 92 -0.64 17.03 -21.57
C ASP A 92 -2.07 17.49 -21.93
N GLN A 93 -2.30 18.79 -21.89
CA GLN A 93 -3.61 19.39 -22.14
C GLN A 93 -4.07 19.20 -23.62
N ASP A 94 -3.16 19.32 -24.57
CA ASP A 94 -3.50 19.23 -26.00
C ASP A 94 -3.82 17.77 -26.38
N ALA A 95 -3.07 16.80 -25.86
CA ALA A 95 -3.36 15.39 -26.00
C ALA A 95 -4.68 15.03 -25.33
N PHE A 96 -4.96 15.54 -24.13
CA PHE A 96 -6.20 15.31 -23.38
C PHE A 96 -7.42 15.82 -24.17
N ALA A 97 -7.33 17.00 -24.79
CA ALA A 97 -8.44 17.59 -25.56
C ALA A 97 -8.94 16.66 -26.69
N LYS A 98 -8.04 15.85 -27.27
CA LYS A 98 -8.29 14.94 -28.41
C LYS A 98 -8.40 13.47 -28.00
N TRP A 99 -8.34 13.19 -26.73
CA TRP A 99 -8.21 11.83 -26.20
C TRP A 99 -9.57 11.15 -26.08
N HIS A 100 -9.82 10.12 -26.89
CA HIS A 100 -11.09 9.39 -26.89
C HIS A 100 -11.38 8.63 -25.58
N TYR A 101 -10.34 8.35 -24.77
CA TYR A 101 -10.52 7.69 -23.47
C TYR A 101 -11.38 8.52 -22.49
N LYS A 102 -11.37 9.84 -22.60
CA LYS A 102 -12.25 10.73 -21.81
C LYS A 102 -13.70 10.76 -22.29
N ASP A 103 -13.98 10.22 -23.50
CA ASP A 103 -15.31 10.21 -24.10
C ASP A 103 -16.14 9.01 -23.62
N ASP A 104 -15.55 8.08 -22.88
CA ASP A 104 -16.25 7.03 -22.16
C ASP A 104 -16.91 7.65 -20.92
N GLU A 105 -18.26 7.60 -20.87
CA GLU A 105 -19.06 8.18 -19.79
C GLU A 105 -18.79 7.56 -18.40
N THR A 106 -18.18 6.37 -18.37
CA THR A 106 -17.81 5.66 -17.14
C THR A 106 -16.44 6.09 -16.60
N HIS A 107 -15.62 6.79 -17.42
CA HIS A 107 -14.33 7.32 -17.02
C HIS A 107 -14.51 8.68 -16.33
N ILE A 108 -14.50 8.70 -15.02
CA ILE A 108 -14.74 9.89 -14.19
C ILE A 108 -13.48 10.43 -13.51
N CYS A 109 -12.38 9.69 -13.57
CA CYS A 109 -11.09 10.09 -13.00
C CYS A 109 -9.97 9.89 -14.01
N PHE A 110 -9.06 10.88 -14.14
CA PHE A 110 -7.91 10.82 -15.04
C PHE A 110 -6.63 11.07 -14.28
N TYR A 111 -5.59 10.28 -14.60
CA TYR A 111 -4.35 10.26 -13.87
C TYR A 111 -3.17 10.61 -14.77
N SER A 112 -2.17 11.25 -14.20
CA SER A 112 -0.90 11.54 -14.85
C SER A 112 0.26 10.91 -14.06
N GLN A 113 1.46 10.91 -14.62
CA GLN A 113 2.66 10.53 -13.87
C GLN A 113 2.87 11.39 -12.63
N ALA A 114 2.54 12.68 -12.69
CA ALA A 114 2.63 13.58 -11.53
C ALA A 114 1.66 13.16 -10.41
N THR A 115 0.44 12.71 -10.77
CA THR A 115 -0.54 12.17 -9.81
C THR A 115 0.03 10.95 -9.07
N PHE A 116 0.59 9.99 -9.80
CA PHE A 116 1.18 8.79 -9.20
C PHE A 116 2.44 9.10 -8.39
N GLY A 117 3.24 10.07 -8.81
CA GLY A 117 4.36 10.59 -8.01
C GLY A 117 3.90 11.24 -6.70
N TRP A 118 2.76 11.94 -6.71
CA TRP A 118 2.18 12.49 -5.49
C TRP A 118 1.68 11.37 -4.56
N ILE A 119 0.97 10.36 -5.09
CA ILE A 119 0.51 9.18 -4.34
C ILE A 119 1.68 8.45 -3.71
N ALA A 120 2.75 8.22 -4.47
CA ALA A 120 3.96 7.54 -4.02
C ALA A 120 4.59 8.22 -2.80
N ARG A 121 4.67 9.57 -2.81
CA ARG A 121 5.15 10.33 -1.65
C ARG A 121 4.29 10.13 -0.39
N GLN A 122 2.97 9.99 -0.54
CA GLN A 122 2.08 9.70 0.60
C GLN A 122 2.27 8.28 1.17
N TRP A 123 2.76 7.37 0.35
CA TRP A 123 3.00 5.97 0.71
C TRP A 123 4.47 5.66 1.01
N GLU A 124 5.32 6.69 1.02
CA GLU A 124 6.77 6.57 1.28
C GLU A 124 7.43 5.54 0.34
N THR A 125 7.06 5.57 -0.94
CA THR A 125 7.57 4.67 -1.98
C THR A 125 7.81 5.41 -3.29
N GLU A 126 8.39 4.70 -4.26
CA GLU A 126 8.61 5.22 -5.61
C GLU A 126 7.75 4.45 -6.63
N PRO A 127 7.11 5.14 -7.59
CA PRO A 127 6.35 4.49 -8.63
C PRO A 127 7.29 4.00 -9.74
N VAL A 128 7.09 2.77 -10.18
CA VAL A 128 7.76 2.23 -11.38
C VAL A 128 6.76 2.23 -12.52
N PHE A 129 7.02 3.04 -13.54
CA PHE A 129 6.21 3.08 -14.74
C PHE A 129 6.69 2.04 -15.74
N VAL A 130 5.78 1.22 -16.27
CA VAL A 130 6.05 0.17 -17.24
C VAL A 130 5.16 0.39 -18.46
N GLY A 131 5.78 0.63 -19.62
CA GLY A 131 5.06 0.99 -20.84
C GLY A 131 4.26 2.28 -20.68
N HIS A 132 3.07 2.32 -21.29
CA HIS A 132 2.27 3.54 -21.38
C HIS A 132 1.16 3.68 -20.30
N GLY A 133 0.95 2.69 -19.46
CA GLY A 133 -0.20 2.74 -18.54
C GLY A 133 -0.09 1.84 -17.32
N VAL A 134 1.03 1.15 -17.08
CA VAL A 134 1.19 0.31 -15.89
C VAL A 134 2.08 1.00 -14.86
N ILE A 135 1.59 1.09 -13.65
CA ILE A 135 2.28 1.67 -12.51
C ILE A 135 2.41 0.62 -11.43
N ILE A 136 3.63 0.40 -10.93
CA ILE A 136 3.91 -0.57 -9.86
C ILE A 136 4.48 0.17 -8.67
N PHE A 137 3.87 -0.03 -7.51
CA PHE A 137 4.37 0.42 -6.23
C PHE A 137 4.84 -0.78 -5.41
N GLN A 138 5.95 -0.62 -4.70
CA GLN A 138 6.35 -1.58 -3.67
C GLN A 138 6.10 -0.98 -2.29
N LYS A 139 5.33 -1.68 -1.45
CA LYS A 139 5.10 -1.24 -0.08
C LYS A 139 6.39 -1.37 0.73
N PRO A 140 6.79 -0.34 1.48
CA PRO A 140 7.99 -0.41 2.31
C PRO A 140 7.93 -1.63 3.24
N LYS A 141 9.09 -2.29 3.42
CA LYS A 141 9.21 -3.29 4.48
C LYS A 141 9.15 -2.58 5.82
N CYS A 142 8.42 -3.14 6.78
CA CYS A 142 8.44 -2.62 8.14
C CYS A 142 9.91 -2.61 8.61
N SER A 143 10.51 -1.42 8.75
CA SER A 143 11.79 -1.30 9.43
C SER A 143 11.56 -1.79 10.86
N ARG A 144 12.25 -2.84 11.28
CA ARG A 144 12.31 -3.22 12.69
C ARG A 144 12.66 -1.95 13.46
N SER A 145 11.74 -1.44 14.26
CA SER A 145 12.03 -0.36 15.18
C SER A 145 13.24 -0.80 15.99
N MET A 146 14.29 0.03 16.00
CA MET A 146 15.43 -0.15 16.87
C MET A 146 14.91 -0.47 18.27
N ALA A 147 15.31 -1.61 18.80
CA ALA A 147 15.04 -1.95 20.19
C ALA A 147 15.42 -0.75 21.08
N PRO A 148 14.62 -0.39 22.08
CA PRO A 148 14.98 0.70 22.97
C PRO A 148 16.33 0.38 23.59
N SER A 149 17.27 1.34 23.49
CA SER A 149 18.60 1.25 24.09
C SER A 149 18.46 0.85 25.57
N PRO A 150 19.28 -0.09 26.05
CA PRO A 150 19.22 -0.48 27.47
C PRO A 150 19.45 0.76 28.34
N LYS A 151 18.49 1.04 29.22
CA LYS A 151 18.66 2.09 30.23
C LYS A 151 19.89 1.76 31.05
N LEU A 152 20.90 2.63 31.03
CA LEU A 152 22.01 2.58 31.97
C LEU A 152 21.42 2.62 33.38
N SER A 153 21.58 1.53 34.09
CA SER A 153 21.32 1.48 35.55
C SER A 153 22.39 2.32 36.25
N HIS A 154 22.03 3.49 36.71
CA HIS A 154 22.84 4.21 37.67
C HIS A 154 22.80 3.41 39.01
N THR A 155 23.87 2.70 39.29
CA THR A 155 24.16 2.20 40.63
C THR A 155 24.55 3.39 41.50
N SER A 156 23.65 3.77 42.39
CA SER A 156 23.97 4.67 43.49
C SER A 156 24.76 3.87 44.51
N SER A 157 26.04 4.17 44.63
CA SER A 157 26.86 3.72 45.74
C SER A 157 26.46 4.48 46.99
N ASN A 158 25.92 3.75 47.98
CA ASN A 158 25.78 4.20 49.34
C ASN A 158 27.18 4.44 49.90
N MET A 159 27.45 5.65 50.34
CA MET A 159 28.45 5.93 51.38
C MET A 159 27.72 6.17 52.69
N GLU A 160 27.89 5.23 53.59
CA GLU A 160 27.66 5.40 55.02
C GLU A 160 28.70 6.40 55.55
N ASP A 161 28.22 7.44 56.23
CA ASP A 161 29.06 8.14 57.23
C ASP A 161 28.21 8.42 58.44
N ASP A 162 28.70 7.83 59.50
CA ASP A 162 28.41 7.87 60.89
C ASP A 162 28.65 9.28 61.48
N ALA A 163 27.78 9.79 62.30
CA ALA A 163 28.16 10.47 63.56
C ALA A 163 27.00 11.23 64.23
N THR A 164 26.68 10.70 65.42
CA THR A 164 26.47 11.41 66.71
C THR A 164 25.43 12.53 66.83
N SER A 165 24.43 12.18 67.59
CA SER A 165 24.00 12.84 68.88
C SER A 165 23.96 14.38 68.91
N PHE A 166 22.81 14.94 69.29
CA PHE A 166 22.60 15.73 70.44
C PHE A 166 21.11 16.10 70.68
N HIS A 167 20.75 16.03 71.98
CA HIS A 167 19.51 16.34 72.66
C HIS A 167 18.99 17.79 72.48
N HIS A 168 17.72 17.99 72.60
CA HIS A 168 16.95 18.80 73.61
C HIS A 168 15.68 19.39 72.98
N CYS A 169 14.57 19.02 73.55
CA CYS A 169 13.65 19.71 74.43
C CYS A 169 12.82 20.89 73.87
N SER A 170 11.51 20.68 74.13
CA SER A 170 10.52 21.69 74.56
C SER A 170 10.14 22.83 73.58
N GLU A 171 8.92 23.00 73.13
CA GLU A 171 7.62 23.19 73.82
C GLU A 171 6.47 22.85 72.89
#